data_1c3807bd07cb62ec05c3bfb97705a5d9
#
_entry.id   1c3807bd07cb62ec05c3bfb97705a5d9
#
_cell.length_a   1.000
_cell.length_b   1.000
_cell.length_c   1.000
_cell.angle_alpha   90.00
_cell.angle_beta   90.00
_cell.angle_gamma   90.00
#
_symmetry.space_group_name_H-M   'P 1'
#
loop_
_entity.id
_entity.type
_entity.pdbx_description
1 polymer ?
#
loop_
_entity_poly.entity_id
_entity_poly.type
_entity_poly.pdbx_seq_one_letter_code
_entity_poly.pdbx_strand_id
1 'polypeptide(L)'
;MKLHTTKSLIATAILGALFLHSSDTFAVQPKLKQSDITIPSATDANQLATKRATTRLTQSHYRKFQLDDAFSEKIFDRYIKSLDYSHNTFLKSDIDDLRAKYGSKLDDQLNEGDLSAAFAIYDLMMKRRYERYAYALSLLDKEPDLKGNDQIEIDREKAAFPATEEEANKLWEERVKNDVISLKLKDKKWPEIKEKLTKRYNLAIRRLTQTKADDIVQIYINAFAREIDPHTSYLAPRTAKSLSLIHI
;
A
#
# COMPACT_ATOMS: atom_id res chain seq x y z
N MET A 1 -15.11 80.41 49.45
CA MET A 1 -14.18 79.27 49.31
C MET A 1 -14.98 78.01 49.30
N LYS A 2 -15.33 77.49 48.12
CA LYS A 2 -16.20 76.26 47.97
C LYS A 2 -15.39 75.15 47.36
N LEU A 3 -15.20 74.07 48.08
CA LEU A 3 -14.59 72.82 47.60
C LEU A 3 -15.60 72.06 46.75
N HIS A 4 -15.28 71.74 45.53
CA HIS A 4 -16.00 70.82 44.71
C HIS A 4 -15.37 69.42 44.82
N THR A 5 -16.10 68.52 45.37
CA THR A 5 -15.75 67.07 45.38
C THR A 5 -16.27 66.35 44.10
N THR A 6 -15.37 65.99 43.22
CA THR A 6 -15.68 65.16 42.06
C THR A 6 -15.71 63.68 42.49
N LYS A 7 -16.86 63.02 42.32
CA LYS A 7 -17.01 61.56 42.47
C LYS A 7 -16.55 60.85 41.20
N SER A 8 -15.48 60.10 41.31
CA SER A 8 -15.03 59.21 40.23
C SER A 8 -15.80 57.89 40.28
N LEU A 9 -16.54 57.58 39.20
CA LEU A 9 -17.18 56.30 38.98
C LEU A 9 -16.15 55.39 38.34
N ILE A 10 -15.71 54.36 39.05
CA ILE A 10 -14.91 53.25 38.52
C ILE A 10 -15.88 52.22 37.91
N ALA A 11 -15.95 52.20 36.59
CA ALA A 11 -16.64 51.12 35.85
C ALA A 11 -15.69 49.91 35.75
N THR A 12 -15.97 48.87 36.49
CA THR A 12 -15.25 47.59 36.40
C THR A 12 -15.76 46.84 35.16
N ALA A 13 -15.03 46.85 34.07
CA ALA A 13 -15.30 46.00 32.92
C ALA A 13 -14.82 44.58 33.19
N ILE A 14 -15.76 43.66 33.44
CA ILE A 14 -15.46 42.23 33.52
C ILE A 14 -15.28 41.74 32.08
N LEU A 15 -14.03 41.60 31.64
CA LEU A 15 -13.67 40.97 30.39
C LEU A 15 -13.80 39.43 30.57
N GLY A 16 -14.94 38.88 30.18
CA GLY A 16 -15.13 37.43 30.12
C GLY A 16 -14.27 36.85 29.01
N ALA A 17 -13.11 36.29 29.36
CA ALA A 17 -12.32 35.51 28.43
C ALA A 17 -13.07 34.20 28.15
N LEU A 18 -13.76 34.14 27.01
CA LEU A 18 -14.23 32.87 26.41
C LEU A 18 -12.97 32.09 25.98
N PHE A 19 -12.52 31.18 26.82
CA PHE A 19 -11.61 30.12 26.39
C PHE A 19 -12.39 29.21 25.42
N LEU A 20 -12.27 29.51 24.12
CA LEU A 20 -12.54 28.55 23.07
C LEU A 20 -11.53 27.42 23.26
N HIS A 21 -11.94 26.35 23.95
CA HIS A 21 -11.23 25.09 23.89
C HIS A 21 -11.42 24.55 22.47
N SER A 22 -10.54 24.95 21.56
CA SER A 22 -10.31 24.18 20.34
C SER A 22 -9.76 22.83 20.82
N SER A 23 -10.64 21.84 20.86
CA SER A 23 -10.22 20.45 20.95
C SER A 23 -9.45 20.18 19.65
N ASP A 24 -8.15 20.37 19.69
CA ASP A 24 -7.26 19.87 18.65
C ASP A 24 -7.43 18.34 18.64
N THR A 25 -8.41 17.88 17.89
CA THR A 25 -8.53 16.46 17.53
C THR A 25 -7.35 16.18 16.62
N PHE A 26 -6.22 15.80 17.21
CA PHE A 26 -5.09 15.32 16.42
C PHE A 26 -5.54 14.10 15.62
N ALA A 27 -5.46 14.22 14.30
CA ALA A 27 -5.76 13.13 13.38
C ALA A 27 -4.99 11.87 13.78
N VAL A 28 -5.62 10.69 13.73
CA VAL A 28 -4.95 9.42 14.01
C VAL A 28 -3.83 9.25 12.99
N GLN A 29 -2.59 9.36 13.45
CA GLN A 29 -1.41 9.32 12.61
C GLN A 29 -0.78 7.92 12.61
N PRO A 30 -0.09 7.54 11.52
CA PRO A 30 0.76 6.36 11.51
C PRO A 30 1.80 6.40 12.63
N LYS A 31 2.06 5.26 13.26
CA LYS A 31 3.14 5.12 14.25
C LYS A 31 4.54 5.17 13.62
N LEU A 32 4.65 4.79 12.35
CA LEU A 32 5.87 4.87 11.55
C LEU A 32 5.69 5.94 10.48
N LYS A 33 6.74 6.70 10.21
CA LYS A 33 6.76 7.67 9.11
C LYS A 33 7.08 6.95 7.79
N GLN A 34 6.74 7.57 6.68
CA GLN A 34 7.10 7.05 5.35
C GLN A 34 8.62 6.90 5.18
N SER A 35 9.41 7.81 5.77
CA SER A 35 10.87 7.74 5.79
C SER A 35 11.44 6.51 6.51
N ASP A 36 10.67 5.88 7.39
CA ASP A 36 11.08 4.67 8.12
C ASP A 36 10.91 3.40 7.27
N ILE A 37 10.24 3.53 6.11
CA ILE A 37 9.99 2.43 5.18
C ILE A 37 11.04 2.47 4.10
N THR A 38 12.00 1.59 4.21
CA THR A 38 13.08 1.44 3.23
C THR A 38 12.93 0.13 2.48
N ILE A 39 13.11 0.18 1.16
CA ILE A 39 13.19 -1.03 0.36
C ILE A 39 14.59 -1.63 0.51
N PRO A 40 14.71 -2.96 0.71
CA PRO A 40 16.01 -3.61 0.69
C PRO A 40 16.59 -3.57 -0.72
N SER A 41 17.92 -3.51 -0.83
CA SER A 41 18.61 -3.60 -2.11
C SER A 41 18.71 -5.05 -2.59
N ALA A 42 18.69 -5.24 -3.91
CA ALA A 42 19.02 -6.52 -4.52
C ALA A 42 20.48 -6.89 -4.23
N THR A 43 20.71 -8.16 -3.94
CA THR A 43 22.06 -8.70 -3.74
C THR A 43 22.55 -9.41 -5.01
N ASP A 44 23.88 -9.61 -5.14
CA ASP A 44 24.46 -10.41 -6.23
C ASP A 44 23.86 -11.83 -6.28
N ALA A 45 23.54 -12.40 -5.10
CA ALA A 45 22.87 -13.70 -5.02
C ALA A 45 21.45 -13.65 -5.63
N ASN A 46 20.72 -12.56 -5.43
CA ASN A 46 19.39 -12.35 -6.04
C ASN A 46 19.51 -12.23 -7.56
N GLN A 47 20.45 -11.45 -8.06
CA GLN A 47 20.72 -11.29 -9.50
C GLN A 47 21.09 -12.62 -10.15
N LEU A 48 22.02 -13.36 -9.53
CA LEU A 48 22.43 -14.69 -10.01
C LEU A 48 21.27 -15.70 -10.00
N ALA A 49 20.45 -15.68 -8.94
CA ALA A 49 19.28 -16.55 -8.85
C ALA A 49 18.26 -16.24 -9.95
N THR A 50 18.01 -14.95 -10.23
CA THR A 50 17.13 -14.50 -11.31
C THR A 50 17.64 -14.99 -12.66
N LYS A 51 18.91 -14.75 -12.99
CA LYS A 51 19.52 -15.19 -14.24
C LYS A 51 19.45 -16.72 -14.41
N ARG A 52 19.73 -17.49 -13.36
CA ARG A 52 19.64 -18.96 -13.39
C ARG A 52 18.20 -19.45 -13.57
N ALA A 53 17.25 -18.83 -12.88
CA ALA A 53 15.82 -19.17 -13.02
C ALA A 53 15.36 -18.88 -14.45
N THR A 54 15.70 -17.72 -15.01
CA THR A 54 15.37 -17.33 -16.38
C THR A 54 15.96 -18.33 -17.39
N THR A 55 17.25 -18.62 -17.30
CA THR A 55 17.92 -19.61 -18.17
C THR A 55 17.23 -20.99 -18.07
N ARG A 56 16.93 -21.43 -16.86
CA ARG A 56 16.26 -22.73 -16.66
C ARG A 56 14.87 -22.77 -17.28
N LEU A 57 14.09 -21.71 -17.11
CA LEU A 57 12.72 -21.64 -17.64
C LEU A 57 12.71 -21.49 -19.15
N THR A 58 13.60 -20.72 -19.75
CA THR A 58 13.69 -20.52 -21.22
C THR A 58 14.21 -21.77 -21.94
N GLN A 59 15.20 -22.46 -21.38
CA GLN A 59 15.86 -23.57 -22.05
C GLN A 59 15.22 -24.93 -21.76
N SER A 60 14.73 -25.18 -20.54
CA SER A 60 14.36 -26.51 -20.06
C SER A 60 12.88 -26.67 -19.72
N HIS A 61 12.06 -25.61 -19.82
CA HIS A 61 10.63 -25.74 -19.58
C HIS A 61 9.97 -26.58 -20.69
N TYR A 62 8.99 -27.40 -20.33
CA TYR A 62 8.28 -28.25 -21.29
C TYR A 62 7.47 -27.41 -22.29
N ARG A 63 6.91 -26.30 -21.84
CA ARG A 63 6.20 -25.33 -22.67
C ARG A 63 7.20 -24.40 -23.33
N LYS A 64 7.22 -24.41 -24.68
CA LYS A 64 8.08 -23.50 -25.42
C LYS A 64 7.41 -22.15 -25.57
N PHE A 65 8.18 -21.10 -25.39
CA PHE A 65 7.76 -19.70 -25.52
C PHE A 65 8.97 -18.86 -25.97
N GLN A 66 8.71 -17.66 -26.44
CA GLN A 66 9.74 -16.68 -26.77
C GLN A 66 9.72 -15.61 -25.69
N LEU A 67 10.86 -15.35 -25.06
CA LEU A 67 11.03 -14.28 -24.10
C LEU A 67 11.47 -13.04 -24.86
N ASP A 68 10.50 -12.20 -25.23
CA ASP A 68 10.62 -10.99 -26.05
C ASP A 68 9.82 -9.84 -25.42
N ASP A 69 9.83 -8.65 -26.08
CA ASP A 69 9.10 -7.46 -25.64
C ASP A 69 7.60 -7.75 -25.38
N ALA A 70 6.96 -8.57 -26.27
CA ALA A 70 5.55 -8.90 -26.11
C ALA A 70 5.30 -9.80 -24.87
N PHE A 71 6.25 -10.65 -24.54
CA PHE A 71 6.20 -11.45 -23.32
C PHE A 71 6.55 -10.61 -22.09
N SER A 72 7.47 -9.65 -22.24
CA SER A 72 7.80 -8.66 -21.21
C SER A 72 6.57 -7.88 -20.73
N GLU A 73 5.73 -7.40 -21.65
CA GLU A 73 4.46 -6.72 -21.32
C GLU A 73 3.52 -7.60 -20.47
N LYS A 74 3.43 -8.89 -20.77
CA LYS A 74 2.62 -9.84 -19.99
C LYS A 74 3.19 -10.05 -18.58
N ILE A 75 4.53 -10.13 -18.47
CA ILE A 75 5.20 -10.21 -17.17
C ILE A 75 4.91 -8.96 -16.35
N PHE A 76 4.99 -7.77 -17.00
CA PHE A 76 4.68 -6.50 -16.36
C PHE A 76 3.25 -6.52 -15.79
N ASP A 77 2.25 -6.85 -16.59
CA ASP A 77 0.86 -6.91 -16.16
C ASP A 77 0.67 -7.86 -14.98
N ARG A 78 1.27 -9.04 -15.06
CA ARG A 78 1.19 -10.03 -13.99
C ARG A 78 1.90 -9.57 -12.72
N TYR A 79 3.01 -8.87 -12.84
CA TYR A 79 3.73 -8.33 -11.69
C TYR A 79 2.91 -7.24 -11.00
N ILE A 80 2.36 -6.28 -11.76
CA ILE A 80 1.43 -5.26 -11.23
C ILE A 80 0.23 -5.93 -10.54
N LYS A 81 -0.41 -6.90 -11.19
CA LYS A 81 -1.53 -7.66 -10.62
C LYS A 81 -1.15 -8.37 -9.32
N SER A 82 0.07 -8.91 -9.21
CA SER A 82 0.56 -9.55 -7.99
C SER A 82 0.77 -8.55 -6.84
N LEU A 83 1.05 -7.30 -7.16
CA LEU A 83 1.25 -6.22 -6.18
C LEU A 83 -0.04 -5.51 -5.80
N ASP A 84 -0.96 -5.33 -6.74
CA ASP A 84 -2.22 -4.60 -6.53
C ASP A 84 -3.39 -5.25 -7.28
N TYR A 85 -3.77 -6.44 -6.82
CA TYR A 85 -4.87 -7.23 -7.41
C TYR A 85 -6.21 -6.48 -7.47
N SER A 86 -6.47 -5.65 -6.48
CA SER A 86 -7.75 -4.92 -6.35
C SER A 86 -7.70 -3.51 -6.93
N HIS A 87 -6.64 -3.11 -7.60
CA HIS A 87 -6.46 -1.80 -8.21
C HIS A 87 -6.85 -0.63 -7.28
N ASN A 88 -6.35 -0.67 -6.05
CA ASN A 88 -6.67 0.32 -5.02
C ASN A 88 -5.43 0.94 -4.35
N THR A 89 -4.26 0.62 -4.86
CA THR A 89 -2.96 1.09 -4.35
C THR A 89 -2.34 2.09 -5.31
N PHE A 90 -2.06 1.65 -6.55
CA PHE A 90 -1.50 2.50 -7.59
C PHE A 90 -2.53 3.46 -8.18
N LEU A 91 -2.05 4.58 -8.73
CA LEU A 91 -2.80 5.43 -9.64
C LEU A 91 -2.61 4.96 -11.08
N LYS A 92 -3.54 5.33 -11.96
CA LYS A 92 -3.42 5.05 -13.39
C LYS A 92 -2.13 5.64 -13.97
N SER A 93 -1.77 6.87 -13.59
CA SER A 93 -0.51 7.52 -14.00
C SER A 93 0.72 6.73 -13.57
N ASP A 94 0.72 6.13 -12.37
CA ASP A 94 1.83 5.29 -11.93
C ASP A 94 2.03 4.10 -12.87
N ILE A 95 0.93 3.45 -13.27
CA ILE A 95 0.98 2.29 -14.17
C ILE A 95 1.43 2.70 -15.56
N ASP A 96 0.92 3.81 -16.09
CA ASP A 96 1.29 4.33 -17.41
C ASP A 96 2.80 4.67 -17.45
N ASP A 97 3.34 5.35 -16.44
CA ASP A 97 4.75 5.71 -16.33
C ASP A 97 5.66 4.49 -16.17
N LEU A 98 5.26 3.54 -15.30
CA LEU A 98 6.02 2.31 -15.10
C LEU A 98 6.03 1.45 -16.36
N ARG A 99 4.92 1.36 -17.09
CA ARG A 99 4.82 0.63 -18.33
C ARG A 99 5.69 1.26 -19.42
N ALA A 100 5.62 2.58 -19.60
CA ALA A 100 6.44 3.30 -20.55
C ALA A 100 7.95 3.10 -20.28
N LYS A 101 8.32 2.97 -19.02
CA LYS A 101 9.73 2.82 -18.60
C LYS A 101 10.22 1.38 -18.68
N TYR A 102 9.40 0.40 -18.34
CA TYR A 102 9.82 -0.98 -18.07
C TYR A 102 9.05 -2.05 -18.87
N GLY A 103 7.86 -1.74 -19.41
CA GLY A 103 6.95 -2.73 -19.98
C GLY A 103 7.60 -3.68 -20.98
N SER A 104 8.41 -3.16 -21.91
CA SER A 104 9.10 -3.94 -22.94
C SER A 104 10.56 -4.28 -22.62
N LYS A 105 10.99 -4.18 -21.36
CA LYS A 105 12.41 -4.37 -20.99
C LYS A 105 12.65 -5.49 -19.96
N LEU A 106 11.58 -6.11 -19.47
CA LEU A 106 11.72 -7.10 -18.41
C LEU A 106 12.34 -8.41 -18.91
N ASP A 107 12.19 -8.74 -20.17
CA ASP A 107 12.83 -9.88 -20.83
C ASP A 107 14.34 -9.75 -20.84
N ASP A 108 14.88 -8.62 -21.27
CA ASP A 108 16.31 -8.31 -21.24
C ASP A 108 16.86 -8.33 -19.82
N GLN A 109 16.17 -7.64 -18.91
CA GLN A 109 16.57 -7.59 -17.49
C GLN A 109 16.58 -8.96 -16.83
N LEU A 110 15.59 -9.81 -17.12
CA LEU A 110 15.55 -11.20 -16.63
C LEU A 110 16.76 -12.01 -17.15
N ASN A 111 17.11 -11.87 -18.44
CA ASN A 111 18.25 -12.54 -19.05
C ASN A 111 19.59 -12.09 -18.45
N GLU A 112 19.71 -10.82 -18.12
CA GLU A 112 20.89 -10.23 -17.49
C GLU A 112 20.96 -10.48 -15.97
N GLY A 113 19.80 -10.77 -15.35
CA GLY A 113 19.66 -10.82 -13.90
C GLY A 113 19.53 -9.43 -13.27
N ASP A 114 19.21 -8.40 -14.07
CA ASP A 114 18.92 -7.06 -13.59
C ASP A 114 17.55 -7.03 -12.89
N LEU A 115 17.54 -6.51 -11.67
CA LEU A 115 16.35 -6.42 -10.82
C LEU A 115 15.87 -4.98 -10.63
N SER A 116 16.47 -4.02 -11.37
CA SER A 116 16.21 -2.60 -11.17
C SER A 116 14.74 -2.24 -11.36
N ALA A 117 14.07 -2.75 -12.39
CA ALA A 117 12.64 -2.54 -12.62
C ALA A 117 11.79 -3.17 -11.51
N ALA A 118 12.08 -4.42 -11.13
CA ALA A 118 11.32 -5.11 -10.10
C ALA A 118 11.33 -4.34 -8.77
N PHE A 119 12.49 -3.85 -8.37
CA PHE A 119 12.66 -3.08 -7.13
C PHE A 119 12.07 -1.67 -7.24
N ALA A 120 12.18 -0.99 -8.37
CA ALA A 120 11.60 0.33 -8.57
C ALA A 120 10.05 0.29 -8.53
N ILE A 121 9.44 -0.71 -9.18
CA ILE A 121 7.99 -0.92 -9.15
C ILE A 121 7.53 -1.24 -7.72
N TYR A 122 8.27 -2.09 -7.02
CA TYR A 122 7.95 -2.46 -5.63
C TYR A 122 8.09 -1.28 -4.67
N ASP A 123 9.11 -0.43 -4.84
CA ASP A 123 9.31 0.78 -4.04
C ASP A 123 8.12 1.74 -4.16
N LEU A 124 7.67 1.99 -5.39
CA LEU A 124 6.50 2.83 -5.62
C LEU A 124 5.24 2.22 -4.98
N MET A 125 5.05 0.91 -5.10
CA MET A 125 3.95 0.21 -4.44
C MET A 125 3.98 0.40 -2.91
N MET A 126 5.16 0.30 -2.29
CA MET A 126 5.29 0.48 -0.84
C MET A 126 4.96 1.91 -0.41
N LYS A 127 5.40 2.93 -1.19
CA LYS A 127 5.06 4.34 -0.97
C LYS A 127 3.56 4.56 -1.04
N ARG A 128 2.92 4.09 -2.13
CA ARG A 128 1.48 4.20 -2.32
C ARG A 128 0.69 3.48 -1.21
N ARG A 129 1.11 2.29 -0.81
CA ARG A 129 0.47 1.58 0.31
C ARG A 129 0.56 2.33 1.63
N TYR A 130 1.71 2.93 1.91
CA TYR A 130 1.85 3.77 3.10
C TYR A 130 0.85 4.93 3.05
N GLU A 131 0.79 5.68 1.95
CA GLU A 131 -0.12 6.81 1.75
C GLU A 131 -1.58 6.38 1.96
N ARG A 132 -1.98 5.25 1.38
CA ARG A 132 -3.34 4.71 1.55
C ARG A 132 -3.67 4.34 3.00
N TYR A 133 -2.76 3.68 3.71
CA TYR A 133 -2.99 3.34 5.12
C TYR A 133 -2.92 4.57 6.04
N ALA A 134 -2.07 5.54 5.74
CA ALA A 134 -2.02 6.81 6.46
C ALA A 134 -3.35 7.56 6.31
N TYR A 135 -3.88 7.62 5.09
CA TYR A 135 -5.20 8.19 4.83
C TYR A 135 -6.31 7.42 5.57
N ALA A 136 -6.31 6.10 5.51
CA ALA A 136 -7.29 5.29 6.25
C ALA A 136 -7.25 5.54 7.76
N LEU A 137 -6.06 5.77 8.35
CA LEU A 137 -5.91 6.12 9.75
C LEU A 137 -6.54 7.49 10.06
N SER A 138 -6.35 8.49 9.20
CA SER A 138 -6.94 9.82 9.39
C SER A 138 -8.47 9.80 9.37
N LEU A 139 -9.08 8.89 8.63
CA LEU A 139 -10.52 8.70 8.60
C LEU A 139 -11.10 8.16 9.93
N LEU A 140 -10.27 7.61 10.80
CA LEU A 140 -10.70 7.09 12.10
C LEU A 140 -10.83 8.15 13.21
N ASP A 141 -10.56 9.41 12.91
CA ASP A 141 -10.72 10.48 13.91
C ASP A 141 -12.15 10.67 14.33
N LYS A 142 -13.05 10.52 13.40
CA LYS A 142 -14.50 10.64 13.60
C LYS A 142 -15.20 9.37 13.16
N GLU A 143 -16.27 9.00 13.86
CA GLU A 143 -17.14 7.92 13.41
C GLU A 143 -17.76 8.29 12.06
N PRO A 144 -17.60 7.44 11.03
CA PRO A 144 -18.15 7.73 9.71
C PRO A 144 -19.68 7.73 9.76
N ASP A 145 -20.31 8.63 8.99
CA ASP A 145 -21.74 8.55 8.75
C ASP A 145 -22.02 7.34 7.84
N LEU A 146 -22.83 6.44 8.37
CA LEU A 146 -23.24 5.21 7.70
C LEU A 146 -24.69 5.30 7.15
N LYS A 147 -25.29 6.49 7.24
CA LYS A 147 -26.60 6.76 6.64
C LYS A 147 -26.40 7.14 5.18
N GLY A 148 -26.96 6.36 4.29
CA GLY A 148 -26.85 6.64 2.86
C GLY A 148 -26.92 5.37 2.01
N ASN A 149 -26.72 5.56 0.72
CA ASN A 149 -26.76 4.48 -0.27
C ASN A 149 -25.38 4.25 -0.89
N ASP A 150 -24.32 4.47 -0.11
CA ASP A 150 -22.95 4.21 -0.56
C ASP A 150 -22.79 2.73 -0.94
N GLN A 151 -22.10 2.49 -2.04
CA GLN A 151 -21.83 1.16 -2.55
C GLN A 151 -20.32 0.91 -2.56
N ILE A 152 -19.91 -0.32 -2.28
CA ILE A 152 -18.54 -0.75 -2.41
C ILE A 152 -18.45 -1.86 -3.45
N GLU A 153 -17.55 -1.70 -4.41
CA GLU A 153 -17.18 -2.75 -5.34
C GLU A 153 -16.20 -3.70 -4.64
N ILE A 154 -16.65 -4.92 -4.33
CA ILE A 154 -15.86 -5.91 -3.59
C ILE A 154 -14.84 -6.59 -4.51
N ASP A 155 -15.25 -6.99 -5.71
CA ASP A 155 -14.37 -7.57 -6.71
C ASP A 155 -13.90 -6.50 -7.69
N ARG A 156 -12.67 -6.04 -7.50
CA ARG A 156 -12.05 -4.99 -8.30
C ARG A 156 -10.94 -5.50 -9.21
N GLU A 157 -10.83 -6.81 -9.42
CA GLU A 157 -9.77 -7.39 -10.28
C GLU A 157 -9.75 -6.76 -11.69
N LYS A 158 -10.94 -6.39 -12.21
CA LYS A 158 -11.11 -5.82 -13.55
C LYS A 158 -11.45 -4.33 -13.55
N ALA A 159 -11.52 -3.72 -12.38
CA ALA A 159 -11.80 -2.30 -12.27
C ALA A 159 -10.63 -1.47 -12.80
N ALA A 160 -10.89 -0.25 -13.26
CA ALA A 160 -9.83 0.68 -13.61
C ALA A 160 -9.01 1.07 -12.35
N PHE A 161 -7.73 1.37 -12.55
CA PHE A 161 -6.94 2.07 -11.53
C PHE A 161 -7.51 3.48 -11.33
N PRO A 162 -7.54 4.02 -10.10
CA PRO A 162 -8.00 5.38 -9.85
C PRO A 162 -7.14 6.37 -10.66
N ALA A 163 -7.80 7.31 -11.34
CA ALA A 163 -7.11 8.27 -12.18
C ALA A 163 -6.46 9.38 -11.35
N THR A 164 -7.04 9.70 -10.18
CA THR A 164 -6.57 10.78 -9.30
C THR A 164 -6.47 10.32 -7.84
N GLU A 165 -5.78 11.14 -7.03
CA GLU A 165 -5.72 10.93 -5.58
C GLU A 165 -7.11 10.99 -4.93
N GLU A 166 -8.00 11.85 -5.43
CA GLU A 166 -9.36 11.97 -4.92
C GLU A 166 -10.16 10.69 -5.17
N GLU A 167 -10.04 10.09 -6.35
CA GLU A 167 -10.68 8.79 -6.65
C GLU A 167 -10.11 7.68 -5.75
N ALA A 168 -8.80 7.65 -5.57
CA ALA A 168 -8.15 6.70 -4.67
C ALA A 168 -8.60 6.90 -3.22
N ASN A 169 -8.71 8.15 -2.77
CA ASN A 169 -9.22 8.48 -1.43
C ASN A 169 -10.66 8.02 -1.25
N LYS A 170 -11.53 8.25 -2.23
CA LYS A 170 -12.92 7.78 -2.20
C LYS A 170 -13.01 6.27 -2.06
N LEU A 171 -12.21 5.50 -2.81
CA LEU A 171 -12.15 4.04 -2.67
C LEU A 171 -11.74 3.62 -1.25
N TRP A 172 -10.83 4.35 -0.62
CA TRP A 172 -10.39 4.03 0.74
C TRP A 172 -11.38 4.49 1.80
N GLU A 173 -12.16 5.56 1.58
CA GLU A 173 -13.31 5.93 2.41
C GLU A 173 -14.36 4.83 2.42
N GLU A 174 -14.73 4.32 1.25
CA GLU A 174 -15.69 3.22 1.10
C GLU A 174 -15.19 1.96 1.80
N ARG A 175 -13.89 1.65 1.67
CA ARG A 175 -13.24 0.52 2.36
C ARG A 175 -13.28 0.67 3.87
N VAL A 176 -12.94 1.85 4.41
CA VAL A 176 -12.97 2.12 5.85
C VAL A 176 -14.41 2.04 6.37
N LYS A 177 -15.39 2.61 5.66
CA LYS A 177 -16.82 2.46 5.99
C LYS A 177 -17.23 0.98 6.05
N ASN A 178 -16.84 0.18 5.07
CA ASN A 178 -17.12 -1.25 5.05
C ASN A 178 -16.48 -2.00 6.22
N ASP A 179 -15.23 -1.68 6.57
CA ASP A 179 -14.55 -2.23 7.74
C ASP A 179 -15.32 -1.87 9.04
N VAL A 180 -15.80 -0.63 9.17
CA VAL A 180 -16.60 -0.16 10.31
C VAL A 180 -17.93 -0.91 10.36
N ILE A 181 -18.66 -1.01 9.26
CA ILE A 181 -19.94 -1.74 9.16
C ILE A 181 -19.75 -3.20 9.59
N SER A 182 -18.70 -3.86 9.06
CA SER A 182 -18.38 -5.25 9.39
C SER A 182 -18.14 -5.50 10.88
N LEU A 183 -17.62 -4.49 11.59
CA LEU A 183 -17.40 -4.57 13.03
C LEU A 183 -18.67 -4.18 13.82
N LYS A 184 -19.47 -3.24 13.34
CA LYS A 184 -20.77 -2.90 13.94
C LYS A 184 -21.76 -4.07 13.87
N LEU A 185 -21.78 -4.81 12.79
CA LEU A 185 -22.58 -6.05 12.65
C LEU A 185 -22.17 -7.16 13.64
N LYS A 186 -21.03 -7.00 14.32
CA LYS A 186 -20.55 -7.84 15.44
C LYS A 186 -20.73 -7.15 16.79
N ASP A 187 -21.71 -6.26 16.90
CA ASP A 187 -22.08 -5.49 18.08
C ASP A 187 -20.94 -4.64 18.70
N LYS A 188 -19.90 -4.32 17.89
CA LYS A 188 -18.82 -3.46 18.36
C LYS A 188 -19.23 -2.00 18.35
N LYS A 189 -18.88 -1.28 19.42
CA LYS A 189 -19.09 0.16 19.55
C LYS A 189 -17.91 0.93 18.96
N TRP A 190 -18.16 2.19 18.60
CA TRP A 190 -17.16 3.02 17.92
C TRP A 190 -15.77 3.06 18.60
N PRO A 191 -15.63 3.23 19.93
CA PRO A 191 -14.31 3.23 20.56
C PRO A 191 -13.51 1.94 20.31
N GLU A 192 -14.16 0.76 20.39
CA GLU A 192 -13.53 -0.53 20.10
C GLU A 192 -13.19 -0.68 18.62
N ILE A 193 -14.07 -0.20 17.74
CA ILE A 193 -13.85 -0.22 16.29
C ILE A 193 -12.63 0.63 15.93
N LYS A 194 -12.58 1.88 16.42
CA LYS A 194 -11.46 2.79 16.24
C LYS A 194 -10.15 2.15 16.69
N GLU A 195 -10.11 1.58 17.88
CA GLU A 195 -8.91 0.91 18.40
C GLU A 195 -8.48 -0.26 17.50
N LYS A 196 -9.42 -1.12 17.09
CA LYS A 196 -9.12 -2.30 16.24
C LYS A 196 -8.61 -1.90 14.87
N LEU A 197 -9.25 -0.93 14.23
CA LEU A 197 -8.84 -0.48 12.90
C LEU A 197 -7.50 0.27 12.96
N THR A 198 -7.30 1.11 13.99
CA THR A 198 -6.00 1.76 14.23
C THR A 198 -4.88 0.73 14.38
N LYS A 199 -5.09 -0.33 15.16
CA LYS A 199 -4.11 -1.43 15.30
C LYS A 199 -3.89 -2.14 13.96
N ARG A 200 -4.95 -2.44 13.21
CA ARG A 200 -4.89 -3.14 11.91
C ARG A 200 -4.08 -2.36 10.89
N TYR A 201 -4.38 -1.07 10.70
CA TYR A 201 -3.69 -0.26 9.69
C TYR A 201 -2.24 0.03 10.09
N ASN A 202 -1.95 0.29 11.36
CA ASN A 202 -0.57 0.40 11.84
C ASN A 202 0.22 -0.91 11.69
N LEU A 203 -0.41 -2.07 11.87
CA LEU A 203 0.23 -3.36 11.60
C LEU A 203 0.51 -3.54 10.10
N ALA A 204 -0.40 -3.11 9.23
CA ALA A 204 -0.19 -3.14 7.79
C ALA A 204 1.00 -2.27 7.38
N ILE A 205 1.10 -1.04 7.90
CA ILE A 205 2.27 -0.15 7.69
C ILE A 205 3.55 -0.82 8.22
N ARG A 206 3.51 -1.38 9.44
CA ARG A 206 4.68 -2.08 10.01
C ARG A 206 5.16 -3.25 9.14
N ARG A 207 4.26 -3.97 8.48
CA ARG A 207 4.63 -5.05 7.56
C ARG A 207 5.44 -4.56 6.35
N LEU A 208 5.27 -3.32 5.93
CA LEU A 208 6.07 -2.74 4.85
C LEU A 208 7.56 -2.70 5.23
N THR A 209 7.90 -2.44 6.50
CA THR A 209 9.32 -2.43 6.97
C THR A 209 9.92 -3.81 7.11
N GLN A 210 9.14 -4.89 6.95
CA GLN A 210 9.61 -6.27 7.14
C GLN A 210 9.92 -6.98 5.81
N THR A 211 9.70 -6.31 4.69
CA THR A 211 9.97 -6.85 3.35
C THR A 211 11.47 -7.13 3.18
N LYS A 212 11.79 -8.27 2.61
CA LYS A 212 13.16 -8.68 2.28
C LYS A 212 13.36 -8.70 0.77
N ALA A 213 14.60 -8.55 0.33
CA ALA A 213 14.95 -8.61 -1.09
C ALA A 213 14.45 -9.92 -1.73
N ASP A 214 14.63 -11.06 -1.04
CA ASP A 214 14.16 -12.37 -1.52
C ASP A 214 12.66 -12.42 -1.78
N ASP A 215 11.85 -11.70 -0.98
CA ASP A 215 10.40 -11.67 -1.15
C ASP A 215 10.02 -10.94 -2.44
N ILE A 216 10.69 -9.82 -2.74
CA ILE A 216 10.50 -9.05 -3.98
C ILE A 216 10.88 -9.89 -5.19
N VAL A 217 12.07 -10.49 -5.13
CA VAL A 217 12.60 -11.36 -6.20
C VAL A 217 11.66 -12.55 -6.44
N GLN A 218 11.15 -13.17 -5.38
CA GLN A 218 10.21 -14.30 -5.50
C GLN A 218 8.91 -13.89 -6.19
N ILE A 219 8.34 -12.73 -5.84
CA ILE A 219 7.11 -12.22 -6.50
C ILE A 219 7.39 -11.95 -7.98
N TYR A 220 8.53 -11.30 -8.28
CA TYR A 220 8.90 -10.94 -9.65
C TYR A 220 9.16 -12.17 -10.54
N ILE A 221 10.00 -13.10 -10.08
CA ILE A 221 10.25 -14.34 -10.83
C ILE A 221 8.96 -15.17 -10.97
N ASN A 222 8.06 -15.13 -9.99
CA ASN A 222 6.77 -15.82 -10.11
C ASN A 222 5.81 -15.11 -11.09
N ALA A 223 5.90 -13.80 -11.28
CA ALA A 223 5.17 -13.15 -12.35
C ALA A 223 5.62 -13.67 -13.72
N PHE A 224 6.91 -13.84 -13.93
CA PHE A 224 7.47 -14.47 -15.11
C PHE A 224 7.08 -15.96 -15.24
N ALA A 225 7.33 -16.76 -14.24
CA ALA A 225 7.11 -18.22 -14.28
C ALA A 225 5.65 -18.57 -14.54
N ARG A 226 4.71 -17.88 -13.90
CA ARG A 226 3.28 -18.11 -14.05
C ARG A 226 2.70 -17.57 -15.35
N GLU A 227 3.41 -16.68 -16.05
CA GLU A 227 3.04 -16.30 -17.41
C GLU A 227 3.37 -17.40 -18.41
N ILE A 228 4.39 -18.20 -18.15
CA ILE A 228 4.71 -19.39 -18.96
C ILE A 228 3.65 -20.47 -18.70
N ASP A 229 3.40 -20.78 -17.42
CA ASP A 229 2.48 -21.83 -16.98
C ASP A 229 1.98 -21.54 -15.56
N PRO A 230 0.65 -21.58 -15.29
CA PRO A 230 0.09 -21.25 -13.98
C PRO A 230 0.55 -22.19 -12.86
N HIS A 231 1.05 -23.37 -13.17
CA HIS A 231 1.55 -24.36 -12.19
C HIS A 231 3.06 -24.24 -11.95
N THR A 232 3.77 -23.44 -12.76
CA THR A 232 5.20 -23.19 -12.57
C THR A 232 5.41 -22.10 -11.54
N SER A 233 6.28 -22.36 -10.56
CA SER A 233 6.61 -21.38 -9.52
C SER A 233 8.08 -21.47 -9.10
N TYR A 234 8.60 -20.31 -8.68
CA TYR A 234 9.91 -20.16 -8.06
C TYR A 234 9.74 -19.97 -6.56
N LEU A 235 10.57 -20.66 -5.79
CA LEU A 235 10.67 -20.50 -4.36
C LEU A 235 12.05 -19.95 -4.03
N ALA A 236 12.12 -18.81 -3.35
CA ALA A 236 13.38 -18.29 -2.84
C ALA A 236 14.04 -19.33 -1.89
N PRO A 237 15.39 -19.42 -1.84
CA PRO A 237 16.10 -20.45 -1.06
C PRO A 237 15.64 -20.55 0.38
N ARG A 238 15.33 -19.43 1.02
CA ARG A 238 14.81 -19.37 2.38
C ARG A 238 13.43 -20.04 2.50
N THR A 239 12.52 -19.75 1.56
CA THR A 239 11.18 -20.33 1.52
C THR A 239 11.25 -21.83 1.26
N ALA A 240 12.07 -22.26 0.31
CA ALA A 240 12.31 -23.66 0.01
C ALA A 240 12.85 -24.43 1.22
N LYS A 241 13.79 -23.84 1.96
CA LYS A 241 14.37 -24.42 3.18
C LYS A 241 13.32 -24.59 4.29
N SER A 242 12.45 -23.60 4.47
CA SER A 242 11.36 -23.68 5.45
C SER A 242 10.37 -24.79 5.12
N LEU A 243 10.02 -24.97 3.84
CA LEU A 243 9.14 -26.06 3.41
C LEU A 243 9.76 -27.42 3.62
N SER A 244 11.06 -27.60 3.35
CA SER A 244 11.75 -28.90 3.56
C SER A 244 11.80 -29.32 5.04
N LEU A 245 11.81 -28.34 5.97
CA LEU A 245 11.80 -28.62 7.41
C LEU A 245 10.43 -29.05 7.95
N ILE A 246 9.36 -28.76 7.23
CA ILE A 246 7.98 -29.17 7.63
C ILE A 246 7.72 -30.65 7.27
N HIS A 247 8.49 -31.21 6.34
CA HIS A 247 8.32 -32.58 5.84
C HIS A 247 9.30 -33.60 6.48
N ILE A 248 10.06 -33.18 7.48
CA ILE A 248 10.89 -34.07 8.32
C ILE A 248 10.18 -34.26 9.67
#